data_11f2b629340ed956d6925e01b5a589d9
#
_entry.id   11f2b629340ed956d6925e01b5a589d9
#
_cell.length_a   1.000
_cell.length_b   1.000
_cell.length_c   1.000
_cell.angle_alpha   90.00
_cell.angle_beta   90.00
_cell.angle_gamma   90.00
#
_symmetry.space_group_name_H-M   'P 1'
#
loop_
_entity.id
_entity.type
_entity.pdbx_description
1 polymer ?
#
loop_
_entity_poly.entity_id
_entity_poly.type
_entity_poly.pdbx_seq_one_letter_code
_entity_poly.pdbx_strand_id
1 'polypeptide(L)'
;MTPLVTLHAADAKTAKPNIIFLLADDSGFADFGCYGHPYAKTPNIDKLAADGTRFTQFYATGVTCCPTRTGLMTSKWPASYPTYPANGGFVDRVTITELLHKHGYATGHFGKWHIGPDDQAKAGTYGIDVVSAATGAAKKKNTAGRDAPIYNEAIKFIEQHKDGPFYMNVWGHVSHHKVDPPQSYIDKFKDLAVDESKFAEPMQEKFAACKSLGGDVSEHMRAYLADIYSLDEDIGRLLKRLDELGLRDNTIVVFSSDQGAAPIRTDGKNDGSDHLRLNAMGYSGIYRDGKHGMFEGGVRVPWIVRWPGHVPANRVDDKSVISGADFLPTLCAMTGVKFNSADFDGEDASAAWLGKGEHVRTTPLFWKTSAVNSDAGIREGQWKLIYPTRKRGAELALYDIVNDPGENQNLVSQHPEIVKKLSARVGTWVATLPKEYIKTDDKDK
;
A
#
# COMPACT_ATOMS: atom_id res chain seq x y z
N MET A 1 20.93 -50.11 34.65
CA MET A 1 20.39 -48.81 35.07
C MET A 1 20.89 -47.77 34.08
N THR A 2 20.06 -47.38 33.13
CA THR A 2 20.36 -46.36 32.11
C THR A 2 19.92 -45.02 32.66
N PRO A 3 20.74 -43.96 32.62
CA PRO A 3 20.31 -42.67 33.14
C PRO A 3 19.31 -42.02 32.17
N LEU A 4 18.14 -41.67 32.69
CA LEU A 4 17.19 -40.76 32.01
C LEU A 4 17.87 -39.38 31.85
N VAL A 5 18.14 -39.01 30.61
CA VAL A 5 18.45 -37.61 30.25
C VAL A 5 17.14 -36.87 30.21
N THR A 6 16.83 -36.14 31.28
CA THR A 6 15.76 -35.12 31.27
C THR A 6 16.21 -33.94 30.42
N LEU A 7 15.73 -33.89 29.19
CA LEU A 7 15.76 -32.63 28.41
C LEU A 7 14.87 -31.63 29.15
N HIS A 8 15.49 -30.68 29.83
CA HIS A 8 14.81 -29.46 30.22
C HIS A 8 14.46 -28.69 28.93
N ALA A 9 13.20 -28.65 28.57
CA ALA A 9 12.69 -27.64 27.66
C ALA A 9 12.93 -26.31 28.37
N ALA A 10 14.01 -25.63 28.00
CA ALA A 10 14.17 -24.23 28.35
C ALA A 10 12.96 -23.51 27.78
N ASP A 11 12.24 -22.73 28.63
CA ASP A 11 11.23 -21.78 28.20
C ASP A 11 11.85 -20.91 27.11
N ALA A 12 11.63 -21.27 25.86
CA ALA A 12 11.96 -20.44 24.73
C ALA A 12 11.05 -19.22 24.85
N LYS A 13 11.56 -18.16 25.49
CA LYS A 13 11.02 -16.82 25.31
C LYS A 13 10.84 -16.67 23.82
N THR A 14 9.59 -16.67 23.34
CA THR A 14 9.30 -16.53 21.91
C THR A 14 10.03 -15.29 21.43
N ALA A 15 11.05 -15.48 20.59
CA ALA A 15 11.85 -14.37 20.09
C ALA A 15 10.92 -13.40 19.37
N LYS A 16 11.06 -12.10 19.65
CA LYS A 16 10.29 -11.07 18.95
C LYS A 16 10.50 -11.22 17.44
N PRO A 17 9.45 -11.27 16.62
CA PRO A 17 9.61 -11.40 15.17
C PRO A 17 10.25 -10.17 14.56
N ASN A 18 11.06 -10.34 13.54
CA ASN A 18 11.43 -9.26 12.64
C ASN A 18 10.22 -8.85 11.80
N ILE A 19 10.20 -7.62 11.33
CA ILE A 19 9.08 -7.10 10.53
C ILE A 19 9.63 -6.33 9.34
N ILE A 20 9.19 -6.71 8.14
CA ILE A 20 9.53 -6.04 6.89
C ILE A 20 8.24 -5.60 6.20
N PHE A 21 8.11 -4.31 5.92
CA PHE A 21 7.01 -3.78 5.17
C PHE A 21 7.48 -3.29 3.80
N LEU A 22 7.13 -4.06 2.77
CA LEU A 22 7.39 -3.79 1.36
C LEU A 22 6.23 -3.01 0.76
N LEU A 23 6.47 -1.82 0.23
CA LEU A 23 5.43 -0.97 -0.33
C LEU A 23 5.77 -0.54 -1.76
N ALA A 24 4.94 -0.91 -2.71
CA ALA A 24 4.95 -0.38 -4.07
C ALA A 24 4.29 1.02 -4.11
N ASP A 25 4.53 1.77 -5.17
CA ASP A 25 4.05 3.14 -5.36
C ASP A 25 3.18 3.22 -6.60
N ASP A 26 1.90 3.60 -6.45
CA ASP A 26 0.93 3.70 -7.55
C ASP A 26 0.58 2.36 -8.24
N SER A 27 0.81 1.20 -7.61
CA SER A 27 0.45 -0.08 -8.20
C SER A 27 -1.02 -0.41 -7.96
N GLY A 28 -1.73 -0.80 -9.03
CA GLY A 28 -3.12 -1.20 -8.95
C GLY A 28 -3.33 -2.54 -8.24
N PHE A 29 -4.57 -2.80 -7.81
CA PHE A 29 -4.94 -4.04 -7.13
C PHE A 29 -4.53 -5.29 -7.91
N ALA A 30 -4.68 -5.27 -9.24
CA ALA A 30 -4.45 -6.42 -10.09
C ALA A 30 -3.14 -6.36 -10.90
N ASP A 31 -2.15 -5.61 -10.45
CA ASP A 31 -0.86 -5.48 -11.16
C ASP A 31 0.07 -6.70 -11.03
N PHE A 32 -0.24 -7.63 -10.14
CA PHE A 32 0.61 -8.79 -9.86
C PHE A 32 -0.08 -10.09 -10.28
N GLY A 33 0.71 -11.12 -10.62
CA GLY A 33 0.19 -12.42 -11.07
C GLY A 33 -0.80 -13.03 -10.08
N CYS A 34 -0.48 -13.05 -8.79
CA CYS A 34 -1.35 -13.56 -7.73
C CYS A 34 -2.65 -12.76 -7.54
N TYR A 35 -2.76 -11.55 -8.08
CA TYR A 35 -3.97 -10.74 -8.11
C TYR A 35 -4.66 -10.70 -9.48
N GLY A 36 -4.17 -11.47 -10.45
CA GLY A 36 -4.87 -11.75 -11.70
C GLY A 36 -4.46 -10.90 -12.90
N HIS A 37 -3.30 -10.26 -12.89
CA HIS A 37 -2.80 -9.59 -14.09
C HIS A 37 -2.52 -10.59 -15.21
N PRO A 38 -3.08 -10.42 -16.43
CA PRO A 38 -2.98 -11.44 -17.47
C PRO A 38 -1.56 -11.65 -18.03
N TYR A 39 -0.64 -10.72 -17.82
CA TYR A 39 0.69 -10.76 -18.42
C TYR A 39 1.84 -10.48 -17.43
N ALA A 40 1.58 -10.10 -16.19
CA ALA A 40 2.64 -9.85 -15.21
C ALA A 40 3.44 -11.12 -14.93
N LYS A 41 4.75 -10.94 -14.80
CA LYS A 41 5.69 -11.99 -14.40
C LYS A 41 6.23 -11.61 -13.03
N THR A 42 5.54 -12.05 -11.95
CA THR A 42 5.86 -11.69 -10.57
C THR A 42 6.08 -12.92 -9.68
N PRO A 43 6.99 -13.85 -10.08
CA PRO A 43 7.12 -15.14 -9.40
C PRO A 43 7.50 -15.05 -7.92
N ASN A 44 8.21 -14.01 -7.50
CA ASN A 44 8.63 -13.83 -6.11
C ASN A 44 7.49 -13.28 -5.24
N ILE A 45 6.71 -12.32 -5.75
CA ILE A 45 5.50 -11.79 -5.09
C ILE A 45 4.42 -12.87 -5.06
N ASP A 46 4.25 -13.62 -6.15
CA ASP A 46 3.30 -14.74 -6.22
C ASP A 46 3.67 -15.83 -5.23
N LYS A 47 4.98 -16.13 -5.07
CA LYS A 47 5.47 -17.05 -4.05
C LYS A 47 5.27 -16.51 -2.64
N LEU A 48 5.49 -15.20 -2.40
CA LEU A 48 5.20 -14.58 -1.12
C LEU A 48 3.73 -14.76 -0.73
N ALA A 49 2.81 -14.59 -1.69
CA ALA A 49 1.38 -14.83 -1.51
C ALA A 49 1.07 -16.31 -1.23
N ALA A 50 1.72 -17.23 -1.93
CA ALA A 50 1.55 -18.67 -1.72
C ALA A 50 2.12 -19.13 -0.36
N ASP A 51 3.22 -18.53 0.10
CA ASP A 51 3.83 -18.82 1.40
C ASP A 51 3.10 -18.15 2.59
N GLY A 52 2.03 -17.36 2.32
CA GLY A 52 1.28 -16.60 3.31
C GLY A 52 -0.21 -16.50 3.01
N THR A 53 -0.82 -15.44 3.53
CA THR A 53 -2.22 -15.08 3.27
C THR A 53 -2.30 -13.83 2.40
N ARG A 54 -3.10 -13.91 1.34
CA ARG A 54 -3.46 -12.81 0.45
C ARG A 54 -4.85 -12.30 0.82
N PHE A 55 -4.94 -11.02 1.15
CA PHE A 55 -6.22 -10.37 1.45
C PHE A 55 -6.73 -9.63 0.22
N THR A 56 -8.03 -9.72 -0.01
CA THR A 56 -8.66 -9.10 -1.17
C THR A 56 -9.47 -7.84 -0.82
N GLN A 57 -9.63 -7.53 0.46
CA GLN A 57 -10.35 -6.36 0.94
C GLN A 57 -9.48 -5.50 1.88
N PHE A 58 -8.29 -5.13 1.41
CA PHE A 58 -7.44 -4.17 2.10
C PHE A 58 -7.55 -2.78 1.47
N TYR A 59 -7.61 -1.75 2.32
CA TYR A 59 -7.89 -0.38 1.93
C TYR A 59 -6.80 0.58 2.36
N ALA A 60 -6.30 1.35 1.41
CA ALA A 60 -5.44 2.50 1.67
C ALA A 60 -6.18 3.55 2.52
N THR A 61 -5.46 4.24 3.40
CA THR A 61 -6.02 5.29 4.27
C THR A 61 -6.22 6.62 3.55
N GLY A 62 -5.60 6.79 2.39
CA GLY A 62 -5.69 7.98 1.55
C GLY A 62 -5.84 7.62 0.09
N VAL A 63 -6.04 8.63 -0.74
CA VAL A 63 -6.19 8.50 -2.20
C VAL A 63 -4.91 8.88 -2.96
N THR A 64 -3.85 9.25 -2.24
CA THR A 64 -2.53 9.63 -2.76
C THR A 64 -1.42 9.23 -1.80
N CYS A 65 -0.16 9.27 -2.25
CA CYS A 65 1.00 8.70 -1.55
C CYS A 65 1.20 9.25 -0.13
N CYS A 66 1.36 10.57 0.02
CA CYS A 66 1.65 11.18 1.32
C CYS A 66 0.57 10.86 2.37
N PRO A 67 -0.75 11.07 2.13
CA PRO A 67 -1.79 10.70 3.07
C PRO A 67 -1.76 9.21 3.44
N THR A 68 -1.64 8.31 2.46
CA THR A 68 -1.63 6.89 2.75
C THR A 68 -0.45 6.49 3.62
N ARG A 69 0.75 6.96 3.28
CA ARG A 69 1.98 6.68 4.05
C ARG A 69 1.89 7.23 5.47
N THR A 70 1.28 8.41 5.64
CA THR A 70 1.01 9.01 6.95
C THR A 70 0.07 8.12 7.79
N GLY A 71 -1.03 7.65 7.21
CA GLY A 71 -1.97 6.77 7.90
C GLY A 71 -1.39 5.39 8.25
N LEU A 72 -0.58 4.81 7.37
CA LEU A 72 0.14 3.55 7.62
C LEU A 72 1.08 3.66 8.83
N MET A 73 1.80 4.79 8.95
CA MET A 73 2.75 4.99 10.05
C MET A 73 2.10 5.29 11.39
N THR A 74 0.89 5.86 11.41
CA THR A 74 0.30 6.44 12.63
C THR A 74 -1.04 5.86 13.01
N SER A 75 -1.64 4.99 12.17
CA SER A 75 -2.99 4.46 12.41
C SER A 75 -4.08 5.55 12.54
N LYS A 76 -3.90 6.69 11.87
CA LYS A 76 -4.85 7.81 11.87
C LYS A 76 -5.37 8.09 10.47
N TRP A 77 -6.63 8.53 10.39
CA TRP A 77 -7.17 9.03 9.12
C TRP A 77 -6.40 10.30 8.72
N PRO A 78 -5.77 10.32 7.54
CA PRO A 78 -4.90 11.44 7.14
C PRO A 78 -5.59 12.80 7.14
N ALA A 79 -6.89 12.85 6.83
CA ALA A 79 -7.68 14.08 6.84
C ALA A 79 -7.81 14.73 8.23
N SER A 80 -7.48 14.02 9.31
CA SER A 80 -7.47 14.58 10.68
C SER A 80 -6.22 15.40 11.00
N TYR A 81 -5.21 15.41 10.11
CA TYR A 81 -4.01 16.19 10.29
C TYR A 81 -4.21 17.66 9.88
N PRO A 82 -3.64 18.61 10.63
CA PRO A 82 -3.81 20.03 10.32
C PRO A 82 -3.15 20.44 8.99
N THR A 83 -2.28 19.60 8.43
CA THR A 83 -1.52 19.84 7.20
C THR A 83 -1.96 18.95 6.02
N TYR A 84 -3.14 18.33 6.09
CA TYR A 84 -3.65 17.47 5.01
C TYR A 84 -3.85 18.25 3.69
N PRO A 85 -3.59 17.66 2.53
CA PRO A 85 -3.08 16.30 2.25
C PRO A 85 -1.57 16.17 2.38
N ALA A 86 -0.94 17.10 2.99
CA ALA A 86 0.43 17.44 2.78
C ALA A 86 1.43 16.92 3.80
N ASN A 87 2.54 17.32 3.56
CA ASN A 87 3.96 17.19 3.92
C ASN A 87 4.31 17.81 5.29
N GLY A 88 3.40 17.86 6.26
CA GLY A 88 3.63 18.44 7.58
C GLY A 88 4.31 17.51 8.59
N GLY A 89 4.67 16.29 8.19
CA GLY A 89 5.14 15.26 9.12
C GLY A 89 3.99 14.68 9.95
N PHE A 90 4.34 14.04 11.06
CA PHE A 90 3.35 13.39 11.94
C PHE A 90 2.84 14.29 13.06
N VAL A 91 3.37 15.50 13.17
CA VAL A 91 3.09 16.44 14.26
C VAL A 91 3.42 15.77 15.62
N ASP A 92 2.42 15.57 16.48
CA ASP A 92 2.51 14.92 17.78
C ASP A 92 2.02 13.47 17.79
N ARG A 93 1.75 12.90 16.60
CA ARG A 93 1.21 11.53 16.48
C ARG A 93 2.29 10.49 16.71
N VAL A 94 1.96 9.47 17.46
CA VAL A 94 2.82 8.31 17.69
C VAL A 94 2.95 7.50 16.41
N THR A 95 4.18 7.13 16.05
CA THR A 95 4.46 6.29 14.88
C THR A 95 4.76 4.84 15.28
N ILE A 96 4.57 3.93 14.33
CA ILE A 96 4.92 2.52 14.53
C ILE A 96 6.40 2.34 14.84
N THR A 97 7.26 3.12 14.20
CA THR A 97 8.71 3.09 14.42
C THR A 97 9.09 3.53 15.83
N GLU A 98 8.45 4.59 16.36
CA GLU A 98 8.68 5.00 17.76
C GLU A 98 8.26 3.93 18.76
N LEU A 99 7.11 3.29 18.56
CA LEU A 99 6.64 2.23 19.45
C LEU A 99 7.58 1.04 19.44
N LEU A 100 7.96 0.57 18.26
CA LEU A 100 8.83 -0.59 18.11
C LEU A 100 10.25 -0.28 18.60
N HIS A 101 10.80 0.89 18.30
CA HIS A 101 12.10 1.32 18.80
C HIS A 101 12.14 1.34 20.33
N LYS A 102 11.13 1.94 21.00
CA LYS A 102 11.00 1.91 22.47
C LYS A 102 10.91 0.50 23.04
N HIS A 103 10.51 -0.49 22.22
CA HIS A 103 10.45 -1.90 22.61
C HIS A 103 11.67 -2.71 22.15
N GLY A 104 12.76 -2.03 21.78
CA GLY A 104 14.07 -2.64 21.49
C GLY A 104 14.20 -3.24 20.10
N TYR A 105 13.40 -2.77 19.14
CA TYR A 105 13.62 -3.06 17.72
C TYR A 105 14.65 -2.09 17.16
N ALA A 106 15.59 -2.59 16.35
CA ALA A 106 16.31 -1.75 15.40
C ALA A 106 15.36 -1.33 14.28
N THR A 107 15.36 -0.07 13.90
CA THR A 107 14.37 0.46 12.95
C THR A 107 15.02 1.07 11.73
N GLY A 108 14.48 0.78 10.54
CA GLY A 108 15.00 1.29 9.27
C GLY A 108 13.93 1.80 8.32
N HIS A 109 14.30 2.79 7.50
CA HIS A 109 13.48 3.24 6.38
C HIS A 109 14.33 3.36 5.11
N PHE A 110 13.88 2.71 4.04
CA PHE A 110 14.59 2.60 2.77
C PHE A 110 13.67 3.01 1.62
N GLY A 111 14.06 4.05 0.89
CA GLY A 111 13.35 4.52 -0.29
C GLY A 111 12.44 5.72 -0.07
N LYS A 112 11.30 5.76 -0.78
CA LYS A 112 10.39 6.91 -0.80
C LYS A 112 9.76 7.15 0.57
N TRP A 113 9.91 8.37 1.08
CA TRP A 113 9.28 8.79 2.33
C TRP A 113 7.98 9.55 2.09
N HIS A 114 8.06 10.69 1.42
CA HIS A 114 6.94 11.55 1.05
C HIS A 114 6.07 11.98 2.26
N ILE A 115 6.69 12.20 3.41
CA ILE A 115 6.03 12.64 4.64
C ILE A 115 6.90 13.71 5.28
N GLY A 116 6.35 14.92 5.42
CA GLY A 116 7.07 16.05 5.98
C GLY A 116 7.69 16.98 4.93
N PRO A 117 8.16 18.15 5.38
CA PRO A 117 8.52 19.26 4.50
C PRO A 117 9.76 19.00 3.62
N ASP A 118 10.60 18.05 4.01
CA ASP A 118 11.84 17.73 3.27
C ASP A 118 11.68 16.53 2.35
N ASP A 119 10.48 15.94 2.29
CA ASP A 119 10.16 14.72 1.53
C ASP A 119 11.13 13.52 1.77
N GLN A 120 11.90 13.56 2.85
CA GLN A 120 12.86 12.54 3.22
C GLN A 120 12.80 12.21 4.70
N ALA A 121 12.87 10.92 5.02
CA ALA A 121 13.08 10.49 6.39
C ALA A 121 14.46 10.93 6.87
N LYS A 122 14.55 11.21 8.19
CA LYS A 122 15.82 11.54 8.84
C LYS A 122 16.08 10.54 9.96
N ALA A 123 17.28 9.98 10.00
CA ALA A 123 17.71 9.14 11.11
C ALA A 123 17.63 9.92 12.44
N GLY A 124 17.20 9.23 13.49
CA GLY A 124 16.95 9.83 14.81
C GLY A 124 15.62 10.57 14.94
N THR A 125 14.77 10.59 13.90
CA THR A 125 13.42 11.15 13.96
C THR A 125 12.38 10.05 13.92
N TYR A 126 11.26 10.23 14.60
CA TYR A 126 10.13 9.28 14.62
C TYR A 126 10.53 7.84 15.00
N GLY A 127 11.60 7.69 15.79
CA GLY A 127 12.11 6.38 16.18
C GLY A 127 12.73 5.57 15.04
N ILE A 128 13.24 6.21 13.99
CA ILE A 128 13.94 5.57 12.88
C ILE A 128 15.45 5.68 13.08
N ASP A 129 16.13 4.55 13.27
CA ASP A 129 17.58 4.52 13.53
C ASP A 129 18.38 4.71 12.24
N VAL A 130 17.96 4.05 11.15
CA VAL A 130 18.69 4.04 9.88
C VAL A 130 17.78 4.47 8.73
N VAL A 131 18.26 5.42 7.95
CA VAL A 131 17.61 5.89 6.72
C VAL A 131 18.56 5.70 5.56
N SER A 132 18.09 5.12 4.47
CA SER A 132 18.87 5.05 3.24
C SER A 132 18.86 6.40 2.54
N ALA A 133 20.05 6.85 2.11
CA ALA A 133 20.20 7.95 1.15
C ALA A 133 19.98 7.51 -0.30
N ALA A 134 19.71 6.22 -0.55
CA ALA A 134 19.44 5.70 -1.89
C ALA A 134 18.09 6.24 -2.36
N THR A 135 18.12 7.21 -3.26
CA THR A 135 16.96 7.63 -4.02
C THR A 135 16.82 6.71 -5.22
N GLY A 136 15.59 6.27 -5.54
CA GLY A 136 15.29 5.44 -6.71
C GLY A 136 15.58 6.10 -8.08
N ALA A 137 16.37 7.16 -8.10
CA ALA A 137 16.86 7.80 -9.29
C ALA A 137 18.07 7.03 -9.83
N ALA A 138 17.83 6.05 -10.67
CA ALA A 138 18.88 5.40 -11.44
C ALA A 138 19.59 6.46 -12.31
N LYS A 139 20.86 6.73 -12.02
CA LYS A 139 21.71 7.44 -12.97
C LYS A 139 21.73 6.65 -14.29
N LYS A 140 21.67 7.32 -15.41
CA LYS A 140 21.56 6.87 -16.83
C LYS A 140 22.37 5.64 -17.31
N LYS A 141 22.98 4.86 -16.43
CA LYS A 141 23.75 3.63 -16.74
C LYS A 141 23.38 2.44 -15.84
N ASN A 142 22.26 2.49 -15.09
CA ASN A 142 21.90 1.37 -14.26
C ASN A 142 21.27 0.26 -15.12
N THR A 143 21.85 -0.92 -15.10
CA THR A 143 21.31 -2.13 -15.74
C THR A 143 20.32 -2.88 -14.82
N ALA A 144 20.22 -2.46 -13.56
CA ALA A 144 19.26 -2.98 -12.58
C ALA A 144 17.98 -2.12 -12.56
N GLY A 145 16.91 -2.63 -11.95
CA GLY A 145 15.68 -1.86 -11.71
C GLY A 145 15.95 -0.61 -10.87
N ARG A 146 15.08 0.39 -10.99
CA ARG A 146 15.27 1.69 -10.30
C ARG A 146 15.28 1.59 -8.78
N ASP A 147 14.61 0.58 -8.21
CA ASP A 147 14.55 0.35 -6.77
C ASP A 147 15.69 -0.54 -6.24
N ALA A 148 16.51 -1.14 -7.12
CA ALA A 148 17.62 -2.00 -6.72
C ALA A 148 18.58 -1.37 -5.69
N PRO A 149 18.94 -0.07 -5.75
CA PRO A 149 19.76 0.57 -4.72
C PRO A 149 19.08 0.58 -3.34
N ILE A 150 17.74 0.77 -3.29
CA ILE A 150 16.95 0.76 -2.06
C ILE A 150 17.01 -0.63 -1.41
N TYR A 151 16.77 -1.67 -2.22
CA TYR A 151 16.81 -3.06 -1.75
C TYR A 151 18.22 -3.50 -1.32
N ASN A 152 19.28 -2.99 -1.96
CA ASN A 152 20.65 -3.25 -1.54
C ASN A 152 20.93 -2.71 -0.13
N GLU A 153 20.47 -1.50 0.18
CA GLU A 153 20.63 -0.92 1.52
C GLU A 153 19.74 -1.64 2.55
N ALA A 154 18.53 -2.04 2.18
CA ALA A 154 17.65 -2.83 3.03
C ALA A 154 18.28 -4.20 3.38
N ILE A 155 18.91 -4.88 2.41
CA ILE A 155 19.62 -6.14 2.63
C ILE A 155 20.81 -5.95 3.59
N LYS A 156 21.60 -4.90 3.44
CA LYS A 156 22.69 -4.57 4.36
C LYS A 156 22.19 -4.34 5.78
N PHE A 157 21.06 -3.67 5.94
CA PHE A 157 20.44 -3.45 7.25
C PHE A 157 20.06 -4.79 7.91
N ILE A 158 19.47 -5.73 7.18
CA ILE A 158 19.16 -7.08 7.68
C ILE A 158 20.44 -7.78 8.18
N GLU A 159 21.51 -7.72 7.39
CA GLU A 159 22.81 -8.35 7.74
C GLU A 159 23.41 -7.76 9.02
N GLN A 160 23.29 -6.46 9.22
CA GLN A 160 23.80 -5.75 10.38
C GLN A 160 22.98 -5.98 11.66
N HIS A 161 21.67 -6.31 11.52
CA HIS A 161 20.75 -6.43 12.65
C HIS A 161 20.19 -7.86 12.82
N LYS A 162 20.79 -8.86 12.17
CA LYS A 162 20.32 -10.26 12.16
C LYS A 162 20.25 -10.93 13.53
N ASP A 163 20.97 -10.42 14.52
CA ASP A 163 21.08 -11.01 15.86
C ASP A 163 20.07 -10.43 16.86
N GLY A 164 19.21 -9.49 16.43
CA GLY A 164 18.16 -8.86 17.24
C GLY A 164 16.90 -8.58 16.43
N PRO A 165 15.79 -8.22 17.09
CA PRO A 165 14.56 -7.88 16.40
C PRO A 165 14.70 -6.56 15.63
N PHE A 166 14.20 -6.52 14.40
CA PHE A 166 14.19 -5.30 13.60
C PHE A 166 12.84 -5.07 12.93
N TYR A 167 12.55 -3.80 12.68
CA TYR A 167 11.45 -3.32 11.82
C TYR A 167 12.03 -2.49 10.69
N MET A 168 11.60 -2.72 9.47
CA MET A 168 11.96 -1.82 8.39
C MET A 168 10.85 -1.60 7.37
N ASN A 169 10.78 -0.38 6.87
CA ASN A 169 10.05 0.00 5.68
C ASN A 169 10.98 -0.10 4.47
N VAL A 170 10.57 -0.82 3.43
CA VAL A 170 11.22 -0.82 2.11
C VAL A 170 10.18 -0.32 1.12
N TRP A 171 10.17 0.98 0.92
CA TRP A 171 9.16 1.68 0.13
C TRP A 171 9.75 2.12 -1.20
N GLY A 172 9.46 1.34 -2.25
CA GLY A 172 9.97 1.58 -3.59
C GLY A 172 9.34 2.80 -4.28
N HIS A 173 9.78 3.04 -5.50
CA HIS A 173 9.23 4.02 -6.43
C HIS A 173 8.51 3.34 -7.60
N VAL A 174 8.63 2.02 -7.76
CA VAL A 174 7.90 1.23 -8.76
C VAL A 174 6.44 1.13 -8.29
N SER A 175 5.48 1.47 -9.11
CA SER A 175 5.43 1.85 -10.53
C SER A 175 5.08 3.34 -10.77
N HIS A 176 5.44 4.24 -9.84
CA HIS A 176 5.17 5.68 -9.98
C HIS A 176 5.78 6.23 -11.27
N HIS A 177 5.08 7.15 -11.92
CA HIS A 177 5.62 7.83 -13.10
C HIS A 177 6.90 8.65 -12.72
N LYS A 178 7.93 8.77 -13.54
CA LYS A 178 7.99 8.28 -14.92
C LYS A 178 8.43 6.82 -14.92
N VAL A 179 7.70 5.95 -15.60
CA VAL A 179 8.06 4.54 -15.75
C VAL A 179 9.08 4.43 -16.90
N ASP A 180 10.33 4.19 -16.56
CA ASP A 180 11.46 4.14 -17.52
C ASP A 180 12.44 3.02 -17.11
N PRO A 181 12.02 1.76 -17.23
CA PRO A 181 12.86 0.62 -16.88
C PRO A 181 14.02 0.44 -17.89
N PRO A 182 15.14 -0.17 -17.48
CA PRO A 182 16.22 -0.53 -18.39
C PRO A 182 15.74 -1.43 -19.54
N GLN A 183 16.33 -1.26 -20.73
CA GLN A 183 15.95 -2.02 -21.92
C GLN A 183 16.02 -3.54 -21.71
N SER A 184 17.00 -4.03 -20.93
CA SER A 184 17.13 -5.45 -20.60
C SER A 184 15.92 -6.05 -19.87
N TYR A 185 15.14 -5.22 -19.18
CA TYR A 185 13.87 -5.64 -18.56
C TYR A 185 12.73 -5.58 -19.58
N ILE A 186 12.68 -4.56 -20.45
CA ILE A 186 11.69 -4.46 -21.54
C ILE A 186 11.82 -5.66 -22.48
N ASP A 187 13.04 -6.09 -22.79
CA ASP A 187 13.32 -7.23 -23.67
C ASP A 187 12.73 -8.56 -23.14
N LYS A 188 12.49 -8.68 -21.83
CA LYS A 188 11.79 -9.85 -21.25
C LYS A 188 10.32 -9.95 -21.69
N PHE A 189 9.77 -8.86 -22.23
CA PHE A 189 8.40 -8.74 -22.74
C PHE A 189 8.33 -8.39 -24.23
N LYS A 190 9.46 -8.48 -24.98
CA LYS A 190 9.55 -8.05 -26.39
C LYS A 190 8.47 -8.64 -27.30
N ASP A 191 8.06 -9.88 -27.05
CA ASP A 191 7.07 -10.60 -27.87
C ASP A 191 5.63 -10.39 -27.37
N LEU A 192 5.41 -9.55 -26.34
CA LEU A 192 4.07 -9.27 -25.83
C LEU A 192 3.28 -8.41 -26.82
N ALA A 193 2.19 -8.97 -27.32
CA ALA A 193 1.09 -8.25 -27.93
C ALA A 193 -0.09 -8.27 -26.97
N VAL A 194 -0.56 -7.11 -26.57
CA VAL A 194 -1.67 -7.00 -25.59
C VAL A 194 -2.98 -7.36 -26.28
N ASP A 195 -3.65 -8.38 -25.77
CA ASP A 195 -5.04 -8.67 -26.05
C ASP A 195 -5.90 -7.91 -25.04
N GLU A 196 -6.47 -6.80 -25.46
CA GLU A 196 -7.26 -5.90 -24.61
C GLU A 196 -8.50 -6.58 -24.03
N SER A 197 -9.03 -7.62 -24.68
CA SER A 197 -10.20 -8.37 -24.20
C SER A 197 -9.96 -9.15 -22.90
N LYS A 198 -8.70 -9.34 -22.52
CA LYS A 198 -8.33 -9.99 -21.25
C LYS A 198 -8.41 -9.03 -20.03
N PHE A 199 -8.67 -7.76 -20.26
CA PHE A 199 -8.76 -6.76 -19.21
C PHE A 199 -10.21 -6.34 -18.98
N ALA A 200 -10.53 -6.05 -17.71
CA ALA A 200 -11.83 -5.53 -17.35
C ALA A 200 -12.06 -4.09 -17.88
N GLU A 201 -13.32 -3.68 -17.91
CA GLU A 201 -13.78 -2.43 -18.49
C GLU A 201 -13.00 -1.18 -17.99
N PRO A 202 -12.65 -1.01 -16.70
CA PRO A 202 -11.88 0.17 -16.27
C PRO A 202 -10.54 0.33 -16.97
N MET A 203 -9.92 -0.77 -17.42
CA MET A 203 -8.66 -0.70 -18.17
C MET A 203 -8.86 -0.26 -19.63
N GLN A 204 -10.04 -0.47 -20.20
CA GLN A 204 -10.35 -0.03 -21.57
C GLN A 204 -10.29 1.50 -21.70
N GLU A 205 -10.72 2.23 -20.67
CA GLU A 205 -10.57 3.69 -20.61
C GLU A 205 -9.11 4.13 -20.69
N LYS A 206 -8.22 3.41 -19.99
CA LYS A 206 -6.78 3.69 -20.01
C LYS A 206 -6.16 3.36 -21.36
N PHE A 207 -6.58 2.28 -22.02
CA PHE A 207 -6.16 1.96 -23.40
C PHE A 207 -6.65 3.00 -24.39
N ALA A 208 -7.89 3.45 -24.26
CA ALA A 208 -8.44 4.52 -25.10
C ALA A 208 -7.65 5.83 -24.91
N ALA A 209 -7.33 6.21 -23.66
CA ALA A 209 -6.51 7.38 -23.36
C ALA A 209 -5.11 7.27 -23.98
N CYS A 210 -4.44 6.11 -23.86
CA CYS A 210 -3.16 5.87 -24.51
C CYS A 210 -3.23 6.08 -26.03
N LYS A 211 -4.19 5.45 -26.70
CA LYS A 211 -4.39 5.54 -28.15
C LYS A 211 -4.72 6.98 -28.60
N SER A 212 -5.54 7.71 -27.81
CA SER A 212 -5.91 9.09 -28.12
C SER A 212 -4.73 10.05 -28.10
N LEU A 213 -3.68 9.71 -27.37
CA LEU A 213 -2.41 10.43 -27.29
C LEU A 213 -1.35 9.89 -28.28
N GLY A 214 -1.73 8.97 -29.18
CA GLY A 214 -0.84 8.38 -30.19
C GLY A 214 0.06 7.27 -29.66
N GLY A 215 -0.20 6.74 -28.45
CA GLY A 215 0.60 5.65 -27.87
C GLY A 215 0.21 4.26 -28.41
N ASP A 216 1.17 3.33 -28.41
CA ASP A 216 0.97 1.91 -28.64
C ASP A 216 0.78 1.19 -27.30
N VAL A 217 -0.40 0.60 -27.10
CA VAL A 217 -0.77 -0.07 -25.83
C VAL A 217 0.22 -1.18 -25.46
N SER A 218 0.66 -1.96 -26.47
CA SER A 218 1.60 -3.06 -26.23
C SER A 218 2.99 -2.57 -25.86
N GLU A 219 3.47 -1.48 -26.48
CA GLU A 219 4.75 -0.85 -26.15
C GLU A 219 4.75 -0.35 -24.71
N HIS A 220 3.75 0.45 -24.35
CA HIS A 220 3.64 1.04 -23.02
C HIS A 220 3.38 0.00 -21.92
N MET A 221 2.61 -1.05 -22.23
CA MET A 221 2.41 -2.19 -21.31
C MET A 221 3.72 -2.96 -21.10
N ARG A 222 4.52 -3.18 -22.13
CA ARG A 222 5.85 -3.82 -21.99
C ARG A 222 6.76 -3.05 -21.05
N ALA A 223 6.80 -1.73 -21.16
CA ALA A 223 7.57 -0.88 -20.25
C ALA A 223 7.04 -0.96 -18.80
N TYR A 224 5.74 -0.88 -18.61
CA TYR A 224 5.12 -1.01 -17.29
C TYR A 224 5.44 -2.36 -16.63
N LEU A 225 5.21 -3.44 -17.34
CA LEU A 225 5.46 -4.79 -16.82
C LEU A 225 6.94 -5.07 -16.57
N ALA A 226 7.83 -4.44 -17.34
CA ALA A 226 9.27 -4.50 -17.11
C ALA A 226 9.66 -3.83 -15.78
N ASP A 227 9.02 -2.72 -15.43
CA ASP A 227 9.23 -2.03 -14.16
C ASP A 227 8.71 -2.89 -12.98
N ILE A 228 7.48 -3.42 -13.08
CA ILE A 228 6.91 -4.38 -12.10
C ILE A 228 7.81 -5.62 -11.93
N TYR A 229 8.31 -6.19 -13.04
CA TYR A 229 9.22 -7.33 -12.99
C TYR A 229 10.51 -6.99 -12.24
N SER A 230 11.04 -5.77 -12.39
CA SER A 230 12.24 -5.34 -11.69
C SER A 230 12.01 -5.27 -10.17
N LEU A 231 10.84 -4.81 -9.72
CA LEU A 231 10.43 -4.83 -8.31
C LEU A 231 10.35 -6.27 -7.78
N ASP A 232 9.76 -7.16 -8.56
CA ASP A 232 9.65 -8.58 -8.19
C ASP A 232 11.02 -9.24 -7.99
N GLU A 233 12.00 -8.97 -8.88
CA GLU A 233 13.37 -9.47 -8.72
C GLU A 233 14.04 -8.91 -7.46
N ASP A 234 13.85 -7.64 -7.15
CA ASP A 234 14.40 -6.99 -5.96
C ASP A 234 13.82 -7.60 -4.67
N ILE A 235 12.49 -7.81 -4.63
CA ILE A 235 11.83 -8.53 -3.54
C ILE A 235 12.40 -9.94 -3.41
N GLY A 236 12.56 -10.65 -4.53
CA GLY A 236 13.15 -11.99 -4.54
C GLY A 236 14.54 -12.05 -3.95
N ARG A 237 15.41 -11.07 -4.25
CA ARG A 237 16.77 -10.97 -3.67
C ARG A 237 16.72 -10.77 -2.14
N LEU A 238 15.83 -9.90 -1.67
CA LEU A 238 15.66 -9.64 -0.24
C LEU A 238 15.15 -10.89 0.49
N LEU A 239 14.11 -11.55 -0.04
CA LEU A 239 13.56 -12.77 0.56
C LEU A 239 14.57 -13.92 0.59
N LYS A 240 15.34 -14.09 -0.49
CA LYS A 240 16.43 -15.06 -0.56
C LYS A 240 17.48 -14.79 0.52
N ARG A 241 17.82 -13.51 0.75
CA ARG A 241 18.80 -13.16 1.79
C ARG A 241 18.31 -13.49 3.20
N LEU A 242 17.02 -13.29 3.47
CA LEU A 242 16.40 -13.74 4.74
C LEU A 242 16.53 -15.25 4.93
N ASP A 243 16.29 -16.02 3.87
CA ASP A 243 16.40 -17.48 3.90
C ASP A 243 17.85 -17.93 4.18
N GLU A 244 18.84 -17.31 3.49
CA GLU A 244 20.27 -17.59 3.69
C GLU A 244 20.76 -17.27 5.10
N LEU A 245 20.16 -16.26 5.76
CA LEU A 245 20.51 -15.88 7.13
C LEU A 245 19.73 -16.67 8.19
N GLY A 246 18.84 -17.58 7.79
CA GLY A 246 18.00 -18.35 8.72
C GLY A 246 16.94 -17.52 9.43
N LEU A 247 16.57 -16.36 8.90
CA LEU A 247 15.63 -15.42 9.52
C LEU A 247 14.18 -15.60 9.06
N ARG A 248 13.95 -16.42 8.04
CA ARG A 248 12.66 -16.59 7.36
C ARG A 248 11.51 -16.83 8.34
N ASP A 249 11.67 -17.81 9.24
CA ASP A 249 10.59 -18.29 10.09
C ASP A 249 10.27 -17.32 11.24
N ASN A 250 11.22 -16.44 11.59
CA ASN A 250 11.04 -15.41 12.59
C ASN A 250 10.86 -14.02 11.97
N THR A 251 10.36 -13.92 10.73
CA THR A 251 10.15 -12.64 10.06
C THR A 251 8.74 -12.53 9.47
N ILE A 252 8.01 -11.50 9.91
CA ILE A 252 6.77 -11.07 9.29
C ILE A 252 7.13 -10.23 8.08
N VAL A 253 6.69 -10.64 6.91
CA VAL A 253 6.82 -9.86 5.66
C VAL A 253 5.43 -9.44 5.21
N VAL A 254 5.25 -8.14 5.03
CA VAL A 254 4.03 -7.55 4.50
C VAL A 254 4.34 -6.90 3.17
N PHE A 255 3.48 -7.10 2.16
CA PHE A 255 3.56 -6.45 0.86
C PHE A 255 2.25 -5.75 0.52
N SER A 256 2.35 -4.51 0.02
CA SER A 256 1.20 -3.70 -0.41
C SER A 256 1.57 -2.65 -1.47
N SER A 257 0.58 -1.88 -1.91
CA SER A 257 0.74 -0.59 -2.60
C SER A 257 0.17 0.54 -1.73
N ASP A 258 0.65 1.77 -1.93
CA ASP A 258 0.18 2.90 -1.14
C ASP A 258 -1.23 3.37 -1.57
N GLN A 259 -1.59 3.34 -2.84
CA GLN A 259 -2.95 3.54 -3.37
C GLN A 259 -3.06 2.85 -4.73
N GLY A 260 -4.23 2.99 -5.37
CA GLY A 260 -4.48 2.41 -6.69
C GLY A 260 -3.66 3.04 -7.82
N ALA A 261 -3.71 2.40 -8.98
CA ALA A 261 -2.93 2.74 -10.16
C ALA A 261 -3.09 4.21 -10.61
N ALA A 262 -1.97 4.83 -11.00
CA ALA A 262 -2.02 6.17 -11.58
C ALA A 262 -2.79 6.19 -12.91
N PRO A 263 -3.60 7.23 -13.18
CA PRO A 263 -4.26 7.41 -14.47
C PRO A 263 -3.25 7.86 -15.54
N ILE A 264 -3.53 7.56 -16.81
CA ILE A 264 -2.90 8.25 -17.93
C ILE A 264 -3.50 9.66 -18.01
N ARG A 265 -2.66 10.69 -17.89
CA ARG A 265 -3.12 12.07 -17.90
C ARG A 265 -3.27 12.58 -19.33
N THR A 266 -4.44 13.15 -19.62
CA THR A 266 -4.78 13.71 -20.93
C THR A 266 -4.91 15.25 -20.89
N ASP A 267 -4.44 15.89 -19.79
CA ASP A 267 -4.63 17.33 -19.53
C ASP A 267 -3.68 18.26 -20.33
N GLY A 268 -2.90 17.70 -21.27
CA GLY A 268 -2.07 18.48 -22.20
C GLY A 268 -0.87 19.17 -21.56
N LYS A 269 -0.57 18.91 -20.30
CA LYS A 269 0.64 19.43 -19.64
C LYS A 269 1.86 18.62 -20.10
N ASN A 270 2.41 19.01 -21.24
CA ASN A 270 3.59 18.41 -21.85
C ASN A 270 4.86 18.94 -21.19
N ASP A 271 5.58 18.09 -20.45
CA ASP A 271 6.89 18.40 -19.86
C ASP A 271 8.06 17.72 -20.62
N GLY A 272 7.82 17.29 -21.87
CA GLY A 272 8.82 16.59 -22.70
C GLY A 272 9.00 15.11 -22.34
N SER A 273 8.21 14.57 -21.42
CA SER A 273 8.26 13.15 -21.02
C SER A 273 6.94 12.41 -21.27
N ASP A 274 6.12 12.91 -22.17
CA ASP A 274 4.76 12.41 -22.41
C ASP A 274 4.71 10.92 -22.72
N HIS A 275 5.66 10.42 -23.54
CA HIS A 275 5.72 9.01 -23.85
C HIS A 275 5.99 8.13 -22.60
N LEU A 276 6.78 8.61 -21.63
CA LEU A 276 7.02 7.86 -20.38
C LEU A 276 5.80 7.88 -19.44
N ARG A 277 4.93 8.89 -19.57
CA ARG A 277 3.67 8.94 -18.82
C ARG A 277 2.64 7.95 -19.36
N LEU A 278 2.70 7.64 -20.66
CA LEU A 278 1.86 6.59 -21.27
C LEU A 278 2.21 5.20 -20.74
N ASN A 279 3.41 5.02 -20.17
CA ASN A 279 3.79 3.78 -19.51
C ASN A 279 3.07 3.55 -18.17
N ALA A 280 2.21 4.47 -17.68
CA ALA A 280 1.40 4.29 -16.47
C ALA A 280 0.23 3.32 -16.72
N MET A 281 0.55 2.07 -17.05
CA MET A 281 -0.40 1.01 -17.45
C MET A 281 -0.88 0.16 -16.28
N GLY A 282 -0.84 0.67 -15.04
CA GLY A 282 -1.30 -0.04 -13.86
C GLY A 282 -2.76 -0.47 -13.97
N TYR A 283 -3.08 -1.65 -13.42
CA TYR A 283 -4.34 -2.35 -13.55
C TYR A 283 -5.01 -2.61 -12.20
N SER A 284 -6.19 -2.06 -11.99
CA SER A 284 -6.97 -2.26 -10.76
C SER A 284 -8.00 -3.41 -10.85
N GLY A 285 -7.94 -4.23 -11.90
CA GLY A 285 -8.92 -5.29 -12.12
C GLY A 285 -10.28 -4.71 -12.53
N ILE A 286 -11.33 -5.23 -11.91
CA ILE A 286 -12.71 -4.77 -12.13
C ILE A 286 -13.03 -3.47 -11.39
N TYR A 287 -12.10 -2.98 -10.55
CA TYR A 287 -12.33 -1.84 -9.70
C TYR A 287 -12.19 -0.53 -10.47
N ARG A 288 -13.22 0.29 -10.35
CA ARG A 288 -13.33 1.58 -11.03
C ARG A 288 -12.34 2.61 -10.48
N ASP A 289 -11.86 3.49 -11.36
CA ASP A 289 -11.00 4.63 -11.04
C ASP A 289 -9.56 4.20 -10.62
N GLY A 290 -8.83 5.08 -9.96
CA GLY A 290 -7.45 4.89 -9.53
C GLY A 290 -7.00 5.99 -8.58
N LYS A 291 -5.69 6.26 -8.57
CA LYS A 291 -5.07 7.32 -7.77
C LYS A 291 -5.85 8.65 -7.90
N HIS A 292 -6.03 9.35 -6.79
CA HIS A 292 -6.83 10.55 -6.56
C HIS A 292 -8.34 10.32 -6.37
N GLY A 293 -8.85 9.13 -6.68
CA GLY A 293 -10.26 8.77 -6.51
C GLY A 293 -10.55 7.98 -5.24
N MET A 294 -11.81 8.00 -4.79
CA MET A 294 -12.28 7.25 -3.63
C MET A 294 -13.01 5.95 -4.03
N PHE A 295 -13.15 5.68 -5.32
CA PHE A 295 -13.71 4.42 -5.80
C PHE A 295 -12.76 3.25 -5.49
N GLU A 296 -13.27 2.03 -5.60
CA GLU A 296 -12.51 0.84 -5.22
C GLU A 296 -11.12 0.77 -5.89
N GLY A 297 -11.01 1.13 -7.17
CA GLY A 297 -9.73 1.14 -7.89
C GLY A 297 -8.71 2.15 -7.37
N GLY A 298 -9.17 3.18 -6.64
CA GLY A 298 -8.28 4.16 -6.01
C GLY A 298 -7.81 3.80 -4.60
N VAL A 299 -8.65 3.09 -3.83
CA VAL A 299 -8.40 2.84 -2.40
C VAL A 299 -8.22 1.38 -2.04
N ARG A 300 -8.67 0.43 -2.87
CA ARG A 300 -8.49 -1.00 -2.64
C ARG A 300 -7.19 -1.46 -3.28
N VAL A 301 -6.28 -1.99 -2.47
CA VAL A 301 -4.90 -2.31 -2.88
C VAL A 301 -4.52 -3.73 -2.44
N PRO A 302 -3.47 -4.33 -3.05
CA PRO A 302 -2.96 -5.63 -2.61
C PRO A 302 -2.54 -5.62 -1.15
N TRP A 303 -2.73 -6.74 -0.46
CA TRP A 303 -2.18 -6.98 0.88
C TRP A 303 -1.81 -8.44 1.05
N ILE A 304 -0.53 -8.70 1.25
CA ILE A 304 0.01 -10.04 1.45
C ILE A 304 0.74 -10.04 2.78
N VAL A 305 0.50 -11.06 3.60
CA VAL A 305 1.21 -11.26 4.86
C VAL A 305 1.79 -12.67 4.88
N ARG A 306 3.09 -12.77 5.12
CA ARG A 306 3.79 -14.04 5.34
C ARG A 306 4.47 -14.04 6.71
N TRP A 307 4.21 -15.05 7.50
CA TRP A 307 4.96 -15.40 8.71
C TRP A 307 4.88 -16.92 8.90
N PRO A 308 5.89 -17.69 8.47
CA PRO A 308 5.84 -19.13 8.50
C PRO A 308 5.54 -19.69 9.90
N GLY A 309 4.69 -20.73 9.97
CA GLY A 309 4.24 -21.31 11.23
C GLY A 309 3.19 -20.50 12.02
N HIS A 310 2.91 -19.27 11.63
CA HIS A 310 1.93 -18.39 12.30
C HIS A 310 0.81 -17.95 11.37
N VAL A 311 1.12 -17.40 10.20
CA VAL A 311 0.17 -17.00 9.17
C VAL A 311 -0.04 -18.17 8.22
N PRO A 312 -1.30 -18.59 7.96
CA PRO A 312 -1.57 -19.70 7.05
C PRO A 312 -1.05 -19.44 5.63
N ALA A 313 -0.33 -20.44 5.07
CA ALA A 313 0.09 -20.42 3.68
C ALA A 313 -1.08 -20.80 2.74
N ASN A 314 -0.98 -20.41 1.47
CA ASN A 314 -1.98 -20.65 0.41
C ASN A 314 -3.39 -20.18 0.76
N ARG A 315 -3.53 -19.21 1.66
CA ARG A 315 -4.84 -18.69 2.07
C ARG A 315 -5.17 -17.42 1.30
N VAL A 316 -6.42 -17.35 0.84
CA VAL A 316 -7.06 -16.12 0.37
C VAL A 316 -8.10 -15.72 1.38
N ASP A 317 -7.98 -14.50 1.94
CA ASP A 317 -8.99 -13.90 2.78
C ASP A 317 -9.77 -12.86 1.95
N ASP A 318 -10.99 -13.21 1.59
CA ASP A 318 -11.90 -12.40 0.80
C ASP A 318 -13.03 -11.76 1.64
N LYS A 319 -12.99 -11.91 2.96
CA LYS A 319 -14.04 -11.49 3.88
C LYS A 319 -13.60 -10.41 4.85
N SER A 320 -12.37 -10.50 5.37
CA SER A 320 -11.84 -9.53 6.32
C SER A 320 -11.64 -8.16 5.67
N VAL A 321 -12.30 -7.14 6.20
CA VAL A 321 -12.14 -5.75 5.74
C VAL A 321 -11.08 -5.07 6.58
N ILE A 322 -9.91 -4.86 6.00
CA ILE A 322 -8.72 -4.31 6.67
C ILE A 322 -8.31 -3.00 6.01
N SER A 323 -7.77 -2.09 6.79
CA SER A 323 -7.24 -0.80 6.31
C SER A 323 -5.78 -0.60 6.73
N GLY A 324 -5.09 0.30 6.05
CA GLY A 324 -3.77 0.76 6.48
C GLY A 324 -3.73 1.33 7.89
N ALA A 325 -4.86 1.85 8.40
CA ALA A 325 -4.97 2.28 9.78
C ALA A 325 -4.90 1.11 10.79
N ASP A 326 -5.22 -0.12 10.38
CA ASP A 326 -5.19 -1.31 11.24
C ASP A 326 -3.78 -1.89 11.37
N PHE A 327 -2.82 -1.42 10.56
CA PHE A 327 -1.48 -1.99 10.51
C PHE A 327 -0.73 -1.88 11.84
N LEU A 328 -0.69 -0.69 12.45
CA LEU A 328 0.00 -0.47 13.71
C LEU A 328 -0.64 -1.25 14.88
N PRO A 329 -1.97 -1.17 15.16
CA PRO A 329 -2.57 -1.95 16.24
C PRO A 329 -2.42 -3.45 16.04
N THR A 330 -2.51 -3.95 14.81
CA THR A 330 -2.29 -5.37 14.49
C THR A 330 -0.86 -5.80 14.81
N LEU A 331 0.16 -5.03 14.41
CA LEU A 331 1.55 -5.34 14.75
C LEU A 331 1.81 -5.27 16.25
N CYS A 332 1.23 -4.31 16.95
CA CYS A 332 1.32 -4.23 18.41
C CYS A 332 0.76 -5.49 19.08
N ALA A 333 -0.41 -5.97 18.64
CA ALA A 333 -0.99 -7.21 19.14
C ALA A 333 -0.08 -8.43 18.86
N MET A 334 0.50 -8.51 17.65
CA MET A 334 1.37 -9.62 17.26
C MET A 334 2.75 -9.63 17.96
N THR A 335 3.25 -8.45 18.36
CA THR A 335 4.55 -8.28 19.00
C THR A 335 4.49 -8.12 20.52
N GLY A 336 3.28 -8.03 21.08
CA GLY A 336 3.08 -7.78 22.51
C GLY A 336 3.40 -6.33 22.93
N VAL A 337 3.55 -5.42 21.98
CA VAL A 337 3.77 -3.98 22.24
C VAL A 337 2.47 -3.36 22.74
N LYS A 338 2.51 -2.77 23.93
CA LYS A 338 1.36 -2.09 24.51
C LYS A 338 1.16 -0.73 23.90
N PHE A 339 -0.08 -0.37 23.62
CA PHE A 339 -0.48 0.93 23.11
C PHE A 339 -1.82 1.35 23.69
N ASN A 340 -2.15 2.63 23.62
CA ASN A 340 -3.46 3.13 23.98
C ASN A 340 -4.34 3.14 22.72
N SER A 341 -5.36 2.27 22.67
CA SER A 341 -6.26 2.17 21.51
C SER A 341 -7.01 3.46 21.18
N ALA A 342 -7.22 4.35 22.18
CA ALA A 342 -7.83 5.66 21.93
C ALA A 342 -6.98 6.60 21.06
N ASP A 343 -5.68 6.32 20.94
CA ASP A 343 -4.76 7.12 20.12
C ASP A 343 -4.86 6.77 18.64
N PHE A 344 -5.60 5.73 18.25
CA PHE A 344 -5.66 5.20 16.90
C PHE A 344 -7.08 5.18 16.33
N ASP A 345 -7.22 5.27 15.02
CA ASP A 345 -8.48 5.13 14.30
C ASP A 345 -8.65 3.71 13.72
N GLY A 346 -7.60 2.91 13.77
CA GLY A 346 -7.56 1.53 13.29
C GLY A 346 -7.92 0.51 14.36
N GLU A 347 -8.15 -0.73 13.94
CA GLU A 347 -8.53 -1.88 14.76
C GLU A 347 -7.46 -2.98 14.68
N ASP A 348 -7.42 -3.86 15.68
CA ASP A 348 -6.56 -5.05 15.66
C ASP A 348 -7.15 -6.12 14.73
N ALA A 349 -6.49 -6.41 13.63
CA ALA A 349 -6.83 -7.45 12.66
C ALA A 349 -5.95 -8.72 12.79
N SER A 350 -5.23 -8.88 13.91
CA SER A 350 -4.29 -10.00 14.10
C SER A 350 -4.95 -11.38 14.00
N ALA A 351 -6.20 -11.52 14.45
CA ALA A 351 -6.95 -12.75 14.31
C ALA A 351 -7.12 -13.16 12.83
N ALA A 352 -7.41 -12.21 11.95
CA ALA A 352 -7.52 -12.46 10.52
C ALA A 352 -6.17 -12.82 9.89
N TRP A 353 -5.09 -12.12 10.27
CA TRP A 353 -3.75 -12.43 9.78
C TRP A 353 -3.31 -13.84 10.16
N LEU A 354 -3.59 -14.25 11.40
CA LEU A 354 -3.26 -15.56 11.94
C LEU A 354 -4.24 -16.69 11.51
N GLY A 355 -5.24 -16.38 10.68
CA GLY A 355 -6.24 -17.36 10.24
C GLY A 355 -7.14 -17.88 11.36
N LYS A 356 -7.26 -17.14 12.46
CA LYS A 356 -8.07 -17.50 13.65
C LYS A 356 -9.51 -17.00 13.60
N GLY A 357 -9.86 -16.25 12.56
CA GLY A 357 -11.20 -15.71 12.33
C GLY A 357 -11.18 -14.61 11.27
N GLU A 358 -12.36 -14.12 10.89
CA GLU A 358 -12.53 -12.99 10.01
C GLU A 358 -12.46 -11.68 10.80
N HIS A 359 -11.90 -10.62 10.20
CA HIS A 359 -11.97 -9.29 10.80
C HIS A 359 -13.24 -8.59 10.36
N VAL A 360 -14.20 -8.51 11.27
CA VAL A 360 -15.44 -7.75 11.08
C VAL A 360 -15.27 -6.39 11.72
N ARG A 361 -15.23 -5.32 10.91
CA ARG A 361 -15.00 -3.98 11.42
C ARG A 361 -16.15 -3.49 12.29
N THR A 362 -15.80 -2.81 13.35
CA THR A 362 -16.73 -2.10 14.26
C THR A 362 -16.83 -0.62 13.91
N THR A 363 -15.80 -0.06 13.30
CA THR A 363 -15.74 1.34 12.85
C THR A 363 -15.71 1.42 11.32
N PRO A 364 -16.33 2.44 10.70
CA PRO A 364 -16.27 2.63 9.26
C PRO A 364 -14.87 3.01 8.76
N LEU A 365 -14.63 2.81 7.47
CA LEU A 365 -13.52 3.42 6.75
C LEU A 365 -13.95 4.79 6.23
N PHE A 366 -13.00 5.75 6.27
CA PHE A 366 -13.23 7.11 5.79
C PHE A 366 -12.14 7.56 4.85
N TRP A 367 -12.53 8.32 3.84
CA TRP A 367 -11.61 8.94 2.88
C TRP A 367 -11.99 10.39 2.60
N LYS A 368 -11.00 11.13 2.14
CA LYS A 368 -11.14 12.47 1.59
C LYS A 368 -10.23 12.64 0.38
N THR A 369 -10.67 13.34 -0.66
CA THR A 369 -9.87 13.45 -1.89
C THR A 369 -8.78 14.52 -1.81
N SER A 370 -9.01 15.59 -1.07
CA SER A 370 -8.02 16.66 -0.89
C SER A 370 -8.39 17.54 0.32
N ALA A 371 -8.05 18.82 0.27
CA ALA A 371 -8.25 19.81 1.34
C ALA A 371 -9.71 20.06 1.76
N VAL A 372 -9.99 21.13 2.48
CA VAL A 372 -11.23 21.44 3.19
C VAL A 372 -12.53 21.21 2.38
N ASN A 373 -12.56 21.64 1.14
CA ASN A 373 -13.76 21.60 0.29
C ASN A 373 -13.80 20.39 -0.67
N SER A 374 -13.13 19.28 -0.32
CA SER A 374 -13.15 18.07 -1.12
C SER A 374 -14.21 17.10 -0.65
N ASP A 375 -14.66 16.24 -1.55
CA ASP A 375 -15.62 15.20 -1.25
C ASP A 375 -15.07 14.21 -0.24
N ALA A 376 -15.95 13.52 0.49
CA ALA A 376 -15.62 12.50 1.47
C ALA A 376 -16.25 11.15 1.07
N GLY A 377 -15.68 10.06 1.53
CA GLY A 377 -16.20 8.72 1.36
C GLY A 377 -16.31 8.00 2.70
N ILE A 378 -17.27 7.09 2.80
CA ILE A 378 -17.43 6.20 3.94
C ILE A 378 -17.75 4.80 3.42
N ARG A 379 -17.12 3.77 4.03
CA ARG A 379 -17.52 2.38 3.88
C ARG A 379 -17.94 1.80 5.24
N GLU A 380 -19.13 1.22 5.27
CA GLU A 380 -19.63 0.46 6.43
C GLU A 380 -20.29 -0.84 5.95
N GLY A 381 -19.70 -1.97 6.33
CA GLY A 381 -20.13 -3.27 5.83
C GLY A 381 -19.98 -3.37 4.30
N GLN A 382 -21.07 -3.72 3.61
CA GLN A 382 -21.13 -3.78 2.14
C GLN A 382 -21.37 -2.43 1.46
N TRP A 383 -21.76 -1.41 2.23
CA TRP A 383 -22.15 -0.13 1.67
C TRP A 383 -21.02 0.87 1.62
N LYS A 384 -20.88 1.54 0.49
CA LYS A 384 -19.95 2.66 0.30
C LYS A 384 -20.71 3.86 -0.22
N LEU A 385 -20.54 5.00 0.47
CA LEU A 385 -21.17 6.27 0.11
C LEU A 385 -20.09 7.27 -0.29
N ILE A 386 -20.25 7.90 -1.45
CA ILE A 386 -19.52 9.10 -1.86
C ILE A 386 -20.36 10.32 -1.46
N TYR A 387 -19.82 11.15 -0.59
CA TYR A 387 -20.51 12.25 0.06
C TYR A 387 -19.97 13.59 -0.41
N PRO A 388 -20.74 14.38 -1.18
CA PRO A 388 -20.32 15.69 -1.64
C PRO A 388 -20.28 16.66 -0.45
N THR A 389 -19.14 17.31 -0.23
CA THR A 389 -18.98 18.33 0.83
C THR A 389 -19.03 19.74 0.31
N ARG A 390 -19.17 19.92 -1.01
CA ARG A 390 -19.20 21.21 -1.73
C ARG A 390 -20.34 21.27 -2.74
N LYS A 391 -20.79 22.49 -3.07
CA LYS A 391 -21.90 22.71 -4.02
C LYS A 391 -21.64 22.19 -5.44
N ARG A 392 -20.38 22.00 -5.84
CA ARG A 392 -19.93 21.46 -7.13
C ARG A 392 -18.93 20.31 -6.89
N GLY A 393 -19.31 19.38 -6.03
CA GLY A 393 -18.58 18.16 -5.76
C GLY A 393 -19.00 17.00 -6.66
N ALA A 394 -18.54 15.81 -6.33
CA ALA A 394 -19.11 14.59 -6.86
C ALA A 394 -20.62 14.51 -6.54
N GLU A 395 -21.37 13.77 -7.31
CA GLU A 395 -22.75 13.45 -6.97
C GLU A 395 -22.80 12.53 -5.74
N LEU A 396 -23.85 12.66 -4.95
CA LEU A 396 -24.13 11.72 -3.87
C LEU A 396 -24.37 10.35 -4.50
N ALA A 397 -23.58 9.37 -4.11
CA ALA A 397 -23.65 8.04 -4.67
C ALA A 397 -23.48 6.95 -3.60
N LEU A 398 -24.32 5.92 -3.68
CA LEU A 398 -24.31 4.77 -2.81
C LEU A 398 -24.07 3.50 -3.63
N TYR A 399 -23.12 2.68 -3.20
CA TYR A 399 -22.78 1.42 -3.84
C TYR A 399 -22.83 0.24 -2.88
N ASP A 400 -23.30 -0.91 -3.36
CA ASP A 400 -23.14 -2.20 -2.70
C ASP A 400 -21.88 -2.88 -3.26
N ILE A 401 -20.74 -2.62 -2.64
CA ILE A 401 -19.44 -3.07 -3.14
C ILE A 401 -19.17 -4.57 -2.96
N VAL A 402 -20.09 -5.30 -2.34
CA VAL A 402 -20.02 -6.78 -2.30
C VAL A 402 -20.67 -7.36 -3.56
N ASN A 403 -21.83 -6.84 -3.96
CA ASN A 403 -22.57 -7.33 -5.13
C ASN A 403 -22.22 -6.57 -6.42
N ASP A 404 -21.75 -5.32 -6.30
CA ASP A 404 -21.27 -4.48 -7.40
C ASP A 404 -19.89 -3.86 -7.04
N PRO A 405 -18.82 -4.67 -7.02
CA PRO A 405 -17.48 -4.21 -6.67
C PRO A 405 -16.87 -3.24 -7.69
N GLY A 406 -17.45 -3.15 -8.89
CA GLY A 406 -17.10 -2.15 -9.92
C GLY A 406 -17.75 -0.79 -9.73
N GLU A 407 -18.68 -0.66 -8.74
CA GLU A 407 -19.39 0.59 -8.44
C GLU A 407 -20.14 1.18 -9.66
N ASN A 408 -20.81 0.27 -10.41
CA ASN A 408 -21.50 0.61 -11.66
C ASN A 408 -22.91 1.17 -11.42
N GLN A 409 -23.56 0.80 -10.29
CA GLN A 409 -24.95 1.15 -10.02
C GLN A 409 -25.05 2.09 -8.81
N ASN A 410 -25.43 3.34 -9.04
CA ASN A 410 -25.77 4.25 -7.96
C ASN A 410 -27.15 3.90 -7.37
N LEU A 411 -27.15 3.44 -6.11
CA LEU A 411 -28.33 2.94 -5.40
C LEU A 411 -28.98 3.98 -4.46
N VAL A 412 -28.62 5.26 -4.55
CA VAL A 412 -29.12 6.34 -3.68
C VAL A 412 -30.64 6.38 -3.61
N SER A 413 -31.32 6.26 -4.76
CA SER A 413 -32.79 6.28 -4.82
C SER A 413 -33.46 5.03 -4.27
N GLN A 414 -32.75 3.90 -4.22
CA GLN A 414 -33.29 2.59 -3.82
C GLN A 414 -33.14 2.32 -2.32
N HIS A 415 -32.15 2.97 -1.66
CA HIS A 415 -31.82 2.72 -0.25
C HIS A 415 -31.74 4.03 0.57
N PRO A 416 -32.81 4.84 0.66
CA PRO A 416 -32.78 6.15 1.31
C PRO A 416 -32.40 6.08 2.81
N GLU A 417 -32.74 4.98 3.50
CA GLU A 417 -32.38 4.81 4.92
C GLU A 417 -30.90 4.59 5.12
N ILE A 418 -30.26 3.82 4.22
CA ILE A 418 -28.81 3.62 4.24
C ILE A 418 -28.10 4.94 3.93
N VAL A 419 -28.56 5.67 2.90
CA VAL A 419 -28.03 6.99 2.55
C VAL A 419 -28.10 7.93 3.73
N LYS A 420 -29.25 8.02 4.42
CA LYS A 420 -29.43 8.87 5.60
C LYS A 420 -28.46 8.50 6.72
N LYS A 421 -28.34 7.20 7.03
CA LYS A 421 -27.43 6.68 8.06
C LYS A 421 -25.98 7.03 7.77
N LEU A 422 -25.51 6.70 6.55
CA LEU A 422 -24.10 6.91 6.18
C LEU A 422 -23.77 8.39 6.02
N SER A 423 -24.69 9.20 5.46
CA SER A 423 -24.54 10.65 5.39
C SER A 423 -24.38 11.30 6.78
N ALA A 424 -25.18 10.86 7.76
CA ALA A 424 -25.03 11.32 9.14
C ALA A 424 -23.67 10.95 9.73
N ARG A 425 -23.21 9.71 9.53
CA ARG A 425 -21.91 9.25 10.05
C ARG A 425 -20.72 9.97 9.39
N VAL A 426 -20.70 10.07 8.06
CA VAL A 426 -19.59 10.78 7.37
C VAL A 426 -19.64 12.27 7.66
N GLY A 427 -20.82 12.88 7.76
CA GLY A 427 -20.99 14.27 8.16
C GLY A 427 -20.45 14.54 9.58
N THR A 428 -20.72 13.65 10.53
CA THR A 428 -20.15 13.73 11.89
C THR A 428 -18.62 13.65 11.83
N TRP A 429 -18.04 12.70 11.08
CA TRP A 429 -16.59 12.60 10.92
C TRP A 429 -16.01 13.87 10.29
N VAL A 430 -16.60 14.37 9.20
CA VAL A 430 -16.15 15.61 8.53
C VAL A 430 -16.18 16.81 9.49
N ALA A 431 -17.16 16.86 10.39
CA ALA A 431 -17.25 17.93 11.40
C ALA A 431 -16.12 17.89 12.45
N THR A 432 -15.46 16.74 12.64
CA THR A 432 -14.27 16.61 13.53
C THR A 432 -12.97 17.03 12.87
N LEU A 433 -12.96 17.16 11.54
CA LEU A 433 -11.75 17.52 10.80
C LEU A 433 -11.39 19.00 10.95
N PRO A 434 -10.12 19.37 10.74
CA PRO A 434 -9.72 20.78 10.71
C PRO A 434 -10.58 21.61 9.76
N LYS A 435 -11.07 22.77 10.22
CA LYS A 435 -11.86 23.70 9.39
C LYS A 435 -11.00 24.36 8.32
N GLU A 436 -9.73 24.54 8.61
CA GLU A 436 -8.71 25.05 7.70
C GLU A 436 -7.48 24.16 7.83
N TYR A 437 -6.83 23.87 6.70
CA TYR A 437 -5.57 23.15 6.69
C TYR A 437 -4.43 24.14 6.50
N ILE A 438 -3.36 23.95 7.27
CA ILE A 438 -2.13 24.71 7.12
C ILE A 438 -1.54 24.43 5.75
N LYS A 439 -1.35 25.48 4.95
CA LYS A 439 -0.63 25.37 3.68
C LYS A 439 0.85 25.17 4.02
N THR A 440 1.37 24.02 3.67
CA THR A 440 2.80 23.83 3.55
C THR A 440 3.22 24.40 2.20
N ASP A 441 4.30 25.20 2.17
CA ASP A 441 4.80 25.74 0.91
C ASP A 441 5.08 24.59 -0.05
N ASP A 442 4.21 24.52 -1.06
CA ASP A 442 4.26 23.49 -2.10
C ASP A 442 5.50 23.75 -2.95
N LYS A 443 6.62 23.09 -2.63
CA LYS A 443 7.80 23.08 -3.49
C LYS A 443 7.67 22.08 -4.64
N ASP A 444 6.54 21.39 -4.74
CA ASP A 444 6.20 20.46 -5.81
C ASP A 444 5.09 21.05 -6.72
N LYS A 445 5.48 21.99 -7.54
CA LYS A 445 4.77 22.35 -8.76
C LYS A 445 5.59 21.97 -9.97
#